data_f6de3da679424b25faacd35739882ffd
#
_entry.id   f6de3da679424b25faacd35739882ffd
#
_cell.length_a   1.000
_cell.length_b   1.000
_cell.length_c   1.000
_cell.angle_alpha   90.00
_cell.angle_beta   90.00
_cell.angle_gamma   90.00
#
_symmetry.space_group_name_H-M   'P 1'
#
loop_
_entity.id
_entity.type
_entity.pdbx_description
1 polymer ?
#
loop_
_entity_poly.entity_id
_entity_poly.type
_entity_poly.pdbx_seq_one_letter_code
_entity_poly.pdbx_strand_id
1 'polypeptide(L)'
;VTVVNRALVRSAERTVSVPVYSLSGEKAGEVQLPWFFSADLREDLVRRAFVHISTHTLQPKGAWKGSAAKYSVRSLGVGLGIARIARIMASGTGKSRAGGWVPSAVGGRPTHPPVPEKVIHKRLNEEERKAATVAALAFTASPEHVRKRGHRIPDGLSTPIVVEDRLESVRRTKDVVAFLRAIGLGEELERTSETGIRAGKGKRRGRRYKQRKGPLLVVAKDEGISEAASNVPGIDVVLAKDLSVLHLAPGGHPGRLTVFTVSALKELERRFGAA
;
A
#
# COMPACT_ATOMS: atom_id res chain seq x y z
N VAL A 1 -6.45 -23.84 -11.15
CA VAL A 1 -5.05 -23.49 -10.83
C VAL A 1 -4.53 -22.62 -11.96
N THR A 2 -4.21 -21.36 -11.67
CA THR A 2 -3.80 -20.42 -12.71
C THR A 2 -2.28 -20.34 -12.70
N VAL A 3 -1.65 -21.00 -13.67
CA VAL A 3 -0.19 -21.06 -13.82
C VAL A 3 0.38 -19.64 -14.00
N VAL A 4 1.42 -19.30 -13.24
CA VAL A 4 2.16 -18.03 -13.42
C VAL A 4 3.06 -18.17 -14.64
N ASN A 5 3.08 -17.15 -15.50
CA ASN A 5 3.98 -17.16 -16.67
C ASN A 5 5.45 -17.06 -16.20
N ARG A 6 6.16 -18.17 -16.23
CA ARG A 6 7.57 -18.27 -15.81
C ARG A 6 8.53 -17.49 -16.71
N ALA A 7 8.09 -17.08 -17.90
CA ALA A 7 8.89 -16.20 -18.75
C ALA A 7 9.06 -14.79 -18.14
N LEU A 8 8.10 -14.34 -17.30
CA LEU A 8 8.16 -13.05 -16.62
C LEU A 8 8.99 -13.09 -15.32
N VAL A 9 9.00 -14.26 -14.65
CA VAL A 9 9.75 -14.44 -13.39
C VAL A 9 10.34 -15.84 -13.39
N ARG A 10 11.65 -15.92 -13.53
CA ARG A 10 12.39 -17.20 -13.46
C ARG A 10 12.58 -17.58 -11.99
N SER A 11 12.59 -18.85 -11.68
CA SER A 11 12.96 -19.37 -10.37
C SER A 11 14.29 -20.11 -10.46
N ALA A 12 15.18 -19.88 -9.49
CA ALA A 12 16.31 -20.78 -9.28
C ALA A 12 15.76 -22.08 -8.66
N GLU A 13 16.25 -23.24 -9.08
CA GLU A 13 15.91 -24.55 -8.50
C GLU A 13 16.53 -24.74 -7.11
N ARG A 14 16.38 -23.75 -6.23
CA ARG A 14 16.87 -23.82 -4.84
C ARG A 14 15.71 -24.03 -3.90
N THR A 15 15.61 -25.22 -3.35
CA THR A 15 14.76 -25.49 -2.20
C THR A 15 15.46 -24.95 -0.95
N VAL A 16 14.86 -23.97 -0.32
CA VAL A 16 15.34 -23.39 0.95
C VAL A 16 14.45 -23.90 2.07
N SER A 17 15.02 -24.59 3.06
CA SER A 17 14.31 -24.98 4.28
C SER A 17 14.40 -23.84 5.30
N VAL A 18 13.29 -23.58 5.99
CA VAL A 18 13.18 -22.54 7.02
C VAL A 18 12.57 -23.15 8.27
N PRO A 19 13.04 -22.78 9.48
CA PRO A 19 12.46 -23.25 10.73
C PRO A 19 11.05 -22.72 10.91
N VAL A 20 10.18 -23.56 11.45
CA VAL A 20 8.83 -23.21 11.90
C VAL A 20 8.92 -22.86 13.39
N TYR A 21 8.40 -21.69 13.75
CA TYR A 21 8.37 -21.22 15.13
C TYR A 21 7.02 -21.54 15.79
N SER A 22 7.06 -21.96 17.06
CA SER A 22 5.89 -22.08 17.90
C SER A 22 5.46 -20.71 18.46
N LEU A 23 4.32 -20.61 19.11
CA LEU A 23 3.88 -19.38 19.78
C LEU A 23 4.82 -18.97 20.95
N SER A 24 5.60 -19.90 21.51
CA SER A 24 6.63 -19.61 22.53
C SER A 24 7.93 -19.07 21.95
N GLY A 25 8.09 -19.04 20.61
CA GLY A 25 9.32 -18.62 19.93
C GLY A 25 10.34 -19.74 19.73
N GLU A 26 10.02 -20.97 20.11
CA GLU A 26 10.88 -22.14 19.91
C GLU A 26 10.75 -22.69 18.48
N LYS A 27 11.78 -23.36 17.99
CA LYS A 27 11.76 -24.05 16.71
C LYS A 27 11.01 -25.36 16.85
N ALA A 28 9.84 -25.48 16.22
CA ALA A 28 8.97 -26.66 16.28
C ALA A 28 9.22 -27.64 15.12
N GLY A 29 9.86 -27.21 14.04
CA GLY A 29 10.13 -28.03 12.86
C GLY A 29 10.76 -27.25 11.73
N GLU A 30 10.83 -27.86 10.55
CA GLU A 30 11.30 -27.20 9.33
C GLU A 30 10.29 -27.38 8.20
N VAL A 31 10.14 -26.36 7.36
CA VAL A 31 9.29 -26.38 6.17
C VAL A 31 10.11 -25.95 4.96
N GLN A 32 9.94 -26.65 3.84
CA GLN A 32 10.49 -26.25 2.56
C GLN A 32 9.68 -25.09 2.00
N LEU A 33 10.37 -24.00 1.63
CA LEU A 33 9.73 -22.86 0.99
C LEU A 33 9.32 -23.20 -0.43
N PRO A 34 8.09 -22.82 -0.85
CA PRO A 34 7.66 -22.92 -2.23
C PRO A 34 8.56 -22.16 -3.21
N TRP A 35 8.58 -22.59 -4.46
CA TRP A 35 9.44 -22.08 -5.55
C TRP A 35 9.42 -20.56 -5.72
N PHE A 36 8.30 -19.91 -5.42
CA PHE A 36 8.13 -18.47 -5.63
C PHE A 36 8.97 -17.59 -4.68
N PHE A 37 9.53 -18.16 -3.60
CA PHE A 37 10.49 -17.44 -2.76
C PHE A 37 11.91 -17.43 -3.35
N SER A 38 12.20 -18.35 -4.29
CA SER A 38 13.47 -18.40 -5.03
C SER A 38 13.40 -17.72 -6.39
N ALA A 39 12.33 -16.96 -6.65
CA ALA A 39 12.10 -16.27 -7.90
C ALA A 39 12.98 -15.03 -8.06
N ASP A 40 13.15 -14.54 -9.30
CA ASP A 40 13.93 -13.36 -9.62
C ASP A 40 13.41 -12.10 -8.90
N LEU A 41 14.34 -11.30 -8.40
CA LEU A 41 14.04 -10.06 -7.69
C LEU A 41 13.76 -8.91 -8.68
N ARG A 42 12.53 -8.81 -9.17
CA ARG A 42 12.07 -7.82 -10.16
C ARG A 42 11.38 -6.63 -9.48
N GLU A 43 12.17 -5.64 -9.05
CA GLU A 43 11.64 -4.41 -8.43
C GLU A 43 10.79 -3.58 -9.39
N ASP A 44 11.13 -3.58 -10.68
CA ASP A 44 10.41 -2.89 -11.75
C ASP A 44 8.94 -3.34 -11.85
N LEU A 45 8.70 -4.66 -11.87
CA LEU A 45 7.35 -5.22 -11.89
C LEU A 45 6.56 -4.88 -10.63
N VAL A 46 7.21 -4.99 -9.46
CA VAL A 46 6.58 -4.66 -8.17
C VAL A 46 6.17 -3.20 -8.13
N ARG A 47 7.03 -2.27 -8.53
CA ARG A 47 6.75 -0.84 -8.55
C ARG A 47 5.64 -0.49 -9.54
N ARG A 48 5.67 -1.06 -10.74
CA ARG A 48 4.63 -0.87 -11.75
C ARG A 48 3.27 -1.37 -11.24
N ALA A 49 3.22 -2.59 -10.71
CA ALA A 49 2.01 -3.17 -10.17
C ALA A 49 1.45 -2.34 -8.98
N PHE A 50 2.32 -1.89 -8.07
CA PHE A 50 1.91 -1.01 -6.97
C PHE A 50 1.23 0.26 -7.48
N VAL A 51 1.84 0.96 -8.46
CA VAL A 51 1.27 2.21 -9.01
C VAL A 51 -0.09 1.95 -9.65
N HIS A 52 -0.25 0.85 -10.40
CA HIS A 52 -1.51 0.53 -11.05
C HIS A 52 -2.60 0.14 -10.04
N ILE A 53 -2.31 -0.79 -9.13
CA ILE A 53 -3.30 -1.29 -8.15
C ILE A 53 -3.69 -0.18 -7.15
N SER A 54 -2.76 0.68 -6.73
CA SER A 54 -3.06 1.77 -5.80
C SER A 54 -4.04 2.79 -6.36
N THR A 55 -4.17 2.92 -7.69
CA THR A 55 -5.15 3.82 -8.29
C THR A 55 -6.59 3.37 -8.06
N HIS A 56 -6.84 2.09 -7.76
CA HIS A 56 -8.18 1.56 -7.50
C HIS A 56 -8.77 2.03 -6.16
N THR A 57 -7.95 2.56 -5.25
CA THR A 57 -8.41 3.17 -4.00
C THR A 57 -8.82 4.63 -4.16
N LEU A 58 -8.58 5.22 -5.33
CA LEU A 58 -8.86 6.62 -5.59
C LEU A 58 -10.30 6.81 -6.08
N GLN A 59 -10.98 7.82 -5.55
CA GLN A 59 -12.32 8.20 -5.98
C GLN A 59 -12.26 9.20 -7.15
N PRO A 60 -13.23 9.19 -8.09
CA PRO A 60 -13.42 10.25 -9.05
C PRO A 60 -13.62 11.59 -8.34
N LYS A 61 -13.00 12.63 -8.88
CA LYS A 61 -13.11 13.99 -8.33
C LYS A 61 -13.29 15.00 -9.44
N GLY A 62 -14.16 15.96 -9.21
CA GLY A 62 -14.42 17.06 -10.12
C GLY A 62 -14.36 18.40 -9.41
N ALA A 63 -14.26 19.48 -10.17
CA ALA A 63 -14.48 20.82 -9.65
C ALA A 63 -15.99 21.11 -9.60
N TRP A 64 -16.39 21.97 -8.69
CA TRP A 64 -17.77 22.45 -8.68
C TRP A 64 -18.07 23.20 -9.98
N LYS A 65 -19.13 22.79 -10.69
CA LYS A 65 -19.52 23.36 -11.99
C LYS A 65 -19.85 24.86 -11.90
N GLY A 66 -20.35 25.33 -10.77
CA GLY A 66 -20.60 26.74 -10.48
C GLY A 66 -19.36 27.57 -10.10
N SER A 67 -18.15 26.98 -10.17
CA SER A 67 -16.91 27.71 -9.85
C SER A 67 -16.75 28.93 -10.75
N ALA A 68 -16.60 30.12 -10.12
CA ALA A 68 -16.53 31.43 -10.75
C ALA A 68 -17.81 31.90 -11.50
N ALA A 69 -18.88 31.11 -11.51
CA ALA A 69 -20.16 31.48 -12.13
C ALA A 69 -21.13 32.20 -11.15
N LYS A 70 -20.59 32.70 -10.02
CA LYS A 70 -21.40 33.37 -8.98
C LYS A 70 -22.02 34.70 -9.46
N TYR A 71 -21.38 35.34 -10.44
CA TYR A 71 -21.81 36.63 -10.97
C TYR A 71 -22.03 36.55 -12.49
N SER A 72 -22.98 37.33 -13.00
CA SER A 72 -23.13 37.56 -14.43
C SER A 72 -21.97 38.37 -14.95
N VAL A 73 -21.33 37.92 -16.03
CA VAL A 73 -20.14 38.56 -16.61
C VAL A 73 -20.31 38.73 -18.12
N ARG A 74 -19.85 39.88 -18.64
CA ARG A 74 -19.73 40.12 -20.09
C ARG A 74 -18.58 41.05 -20.40
N SER A 75 -18.12 41.06 -21.64
CA SER A 75 -17.16 42.05 -22.09
C SER A 75 -17.88 43.41 -22.28
N LEU A 76 -17.24 44.50 -21.88
CA LEU A 76 -17.75 45.85 -22.08
C LEU A 76 -17.44 46.43 -23.47
N GLY A 77 -16.71 45.66 -24.30
CA GLY A 77 -16.35 46.07 -25.65
C GLY A 77 -15.14 47.01 -25.69
N VAL A 78 -15.07 47.78 -26.78
CA VAL A 78 -14.00 48.75 -27.05
C VAL A 78 -14.44 50.18 -26.71
N GLY A 79 -13.49 51.12 -26.63
CA GLY A 79 -13.77 52.55 -26.42
C GLY A 79 -13.82 52.99 -24.94
N LEU A 80 -13.70 52.09 -23.97
CA LEU A 80 -13.79 52.40 -22.53
C LEU A 80 -12.43 52.52 -21.83
N GLY A 81 -11.31 52.43 -22.54
CA GLY A 81 -9.97 52.51 -21.97
C GLY A 81 -9.60 51.39 -20.97
N ILE A 82 -10.40 50.31 -20.89
CA ILE A 82 -10.18 49.17 -19.99
C ILE A 82 -10.05 47.85 -20.77
N ALA A 83 -9.32 46.91 -20.20
CA ALA A 83 -9.12 45.60 -20.82
C ALA A 83 -10.47 44.89 -21.11
N ARG A 84 -10.56 44.28 -22.31
CA ARG A 84 -11.76 43.58 -22.82
C ARG A 84 -12.07 42.21 -22.20
N ILE A 85 -11.56 41.95 -21.00
CA ILE A 85 -11.87 40.73 -20.28
C ILE A 85 -13.32 40.75 -19.80
N ALA A 86 -13.89 39.56 -19.55
CA ALA A 86 -15.21 39.46 -18.94
C ALA A 86 -15.25 40.15 -17.56
N ARG A 87 -16.23 41.02 -17.38
CA ARG A 87 -16.38 41.84 -16.18
C ARG A 87 -17.72 41.60 -15.50
N ILE A 88 -17.72 41.71 -14.17
CA ILE A 88 -18.93 41.51 -13.35
C ILE A 88 -19.90 42.69 -13.60
N MET A 89 -21.16 42.36 -13.90
CA MET A 89 -22.22 43.31 -14.24
C MET A 89 -23.07 43.73 -13.05
N ALA A 90 -22.66 43.40 -11.84
CA ALA A 90 -23.38 43.82 -10.63
C ALA A 90 -23.19 45.32 -10.37
N SER A 91 -24.25 46.00 -9.97
CA SER A 91 -24.24 47.39 -9.50
C SER A 91 -24.22 47.42 -7.97
N GLY A 92 -23.65 48.50 -7.39
CA GLY A 92 -23.71 48.74 -5.95
C GLY A 92 -22.82 47.86 -5.07
N THR A 93 -21.94 47.04 -5.65
CA THR A 93 -20.99 46.22 -4.91
C THR A 93 -19.54 46.67 -5.21
N GLY A 94 -18.61 46.54 -4.26
CA GLY A 94 -17.19 46.81 -4.49
C GLY A 94 -16.55 45.90 -5.58
N LYS A 95 -17.28 44.98 -6.16
CA LYS A 95 -16.86 44.07 -7.27
C LYS A 95 -17.39 44.49 -8.62
N SER A 96 -18.21 45.56 -8.72
CA SER A 96 -18.72 46.07 -10.00
C SER A 96 -17.55 46.36 -10.96
N ARG A 97 -17.70 45.96 -12.22
CA ARG A 97 -16.70 46.08 -13.29
C ARG A 97 -15.35 45.37 -13.02
N ALA A 98 -15.20 44.64 -11.91
CA ALA A 98 -14.02 43.79 -11.71
C ALA A 98 -14.00 42.64 -12.72
N GLY A 99 -12.81 42.12 -13.03
CA GLY A 99 -12.67 40.92 -13.88
C GLY A 99 -13.34 39.71 -13.21
N GLY A 100 -14.20 39.02 -13.95
CA GLY A 100 -14.88 37.82 -13.46
C GLY A 100 -14.73 36.66 -14.45
N TRP A 101 -14.96 35.46 -13.99
CA TRP A 101 -14.95 34.18 -14.75
C TRP A 101 -13.65 33.85 -15.52
N VAL A 102 -12.81 34.78 -15.86
CA VAL A 102 -11.53 34.54 -16.55
C VAL A 102 -10.53 33.91 -15.61
N PRO A 103 -9.64 33.02 -16.08
CA PRO A 103 -8.69 32.32 -15.22
C PRO A 103 -7.71 33.23 -14.48
N SER A 104 -7.35 34.38 -15.08
CA SER A 104 -6.43 35.38 -14.53
C SER A 104 -7.04 36.27 -13.44
N ALA A 105 -8.37 36.27 -13.28
CA ALA A 105 -9.03 37.08 -12.26
C ALA A 105 -9.03 36.36 -10.90
N VAL A 106 -8.95 37.13 -9.81
CA VAL A 106 -9.13 36.62 -8.46
C VAL A 106 -10.55 36.08 -8.31
N GLY A 107 -10.68 34.79 -7.92
CA GLY A 107 -11.96 34.10 -7.88
C GLY A 107 -12.50 33.70 -9.26
N GLY A 108 -11.69 33.76 -10.31
CA GLY A 108 -11.98 33.26 -11.65
C GLY A 108 -12.04 31.72 -11.73
N ARG A 109 -12.44 31.22 -12.90
CA ARG A 109 -12.51 29.76 -13.11
C ARG A 109 -11.13 29.11 -13.16
N PRO A 110 -10.97 27.87 -12.67
CA PRO A 110 -9.77 27.09 -12.94
C PRO A 110 -9.61 26.83 -14.45
N THR A 111 -8.38 26.95 -14.97
CA THR A 111 -8.09 26.73 -16.41
C THR A 111 -8.28 25.26 -16.79
N HIS A 112 -7.75 24.35 -15.99
CA HIS A 112 -7.84 22.90 -16.16
C HIS A 112 -8.32 22.25 -14.85
N PRO A 113 -9.64 22.35 -14.54
CA PRO A 113 -10.17 21.74 -13.34
C PRO A 113 -10.15 20.22 -13.44
N PRO A 114 -10.12 19.51 -12.30
CA PRO A 114 -10.35 18.08 -12.31
C PRO A 114 -11.77 17.79 -12.81
N VAL A 115 -11.90 16.74 -13.62
CA VAL A 115 -13.20 16.26 -14.15
C VAL A 115 -13.45 14.84 -13.68
N PRO A 116 -14.71 14.49 -13.32
CA PRO A 116 -15.05 13.15 -12.82
C PRO A 116 -14.89 12.05 -13.89
N GLU A 117 -14.99 12.42 -15.17
CA GLU A 117 -14.87 11.52 -16.32
C GLU A 117 -13.43 11.07 -16.57
N LYS A 118 -12.45 11.67 -15.89
CA LYS A 118 -11.05 11.29 -16.01
C LYS A 118 -10.84 9.84 -15.61
N VAL A 119 -10.26 9.04 -16.49
CA VAL A 119 -9.86 7.65 -16.20
C VAL A 119 -8.75 7.66 -15.17
N ILE A 120 -9.08 7.28 -13.93
CA ILE A 120 -8.14 7.24 -12.80
C ILE A 120 -7.58 5.83 -12.64
N HIS A 121 -8.43 4.80 -12.78
CA HIS A 121 -8.07 3.42 -12.55
C HIS A 121 -7.21 2.90 -13.70
N LYS A 122 -6.00 2.50 -13.37
CA LYS A 122 -5.07 1.92 -14.33
C LYS A 122 -5.23 0.40 -14.33
N ARG A 123 -5.36 -0.18 -15.50
CA ARG A 123 -5.41 -1.64 -15.67
C ARG A 123 -4.00 -2.19 -15.77
N LEU A 124 -3.80 -3.39 -15.27
CA LEU A 124 -2.59 -4.19 -15.38
C LEU A 124 -2.99 -5.59 -15.87
N ASN A 125 -2.17 -6.20 -16.72
CA ASN A 125 -2.39 -7.57 -17.16
C ASN A 125 -2.39 -8.51 -15.97
N GLU A 126 -3.21 -9.54 -16.01
CA GLU A 126 -3.31 -10.51 -14.91
C GLU A 126 -2.02 -11.27 -14.67
N GLU A 127 -1.33 -11.65 -15.74
CA GLU A 127 -0.03 -12.33 -15.67
C GLU A 127 1.04 -11.42 -15.06
N GLU A 128 1.12 -10.15 -15.47
CA GLU A 128 2.02 -9.17 -14.86
C GLU A 128 1.70 -8.99 -13.37
N ARG A 129 0.41 -8.96 -13.00
CA ARG A 129 -0.01 -8.82 -11.60
C ARG A 129 0.43 -10.02 -10.76
N LYS A 130 0.27 -11.26 -11.29
CA LYS A 130 0.72 -12.49 -10.63
C LYS A 130 2.23 -12.52 -10.51
N ALA A 131 2.94 -12.25 -11.59
CA ALA A 131 4.40 -12.19 -11.63
C ALA A 131 4.95 -11.14 -10.63
N ALA A 132 4.32 -9.96 -10.54
CA ALA A 132 4.70 -8.93 -9.57
C ALA A 132 4.47 -9.37 -8.12
N THR A 133 3.42 -10.17 -7.86
CA THR A 133 3.16 -10.70 -6.50
C THR A 133 4.20 -11.76 -6.14
N VAL A 134 4.55 -12.64 -7.08
CA VAL A 134 5.63 -13.64 -6.92
C VAL A 134 6.98 -12.96 -6.67
N ALA A 135 7.33 -11.98 -7.49
CA ALA A 135 8.55 -11.20 -7.27
C ALA A 135 8.55 -10.51 -5.89
N ALA A 136 7.41 -9.94 -5.47
CA ALA A 136 7.30 -9.32 -4.15
C ALA A 136 7.47 -10.33 -2.99
N LEU A 137 7.00 -11.58 -3.16
CA LEU A 137 7.24 -12.67 -2.21
C LEU A 137 8.73 -13.05 -2.16
N ALA A 138 9.40 -13.16 -3.30
CA ALA A 138 10.84 -13.43 -3.36
C ALA A 138 11.67 -12.38 -2.58
N PHE A 139 11.30 -11.10 -2.66
CA PHE A 139 11.95 -10.05 -1.86
C PHE A 139 11.79 -10.25 -0.35
N THR A 140 10.73 -10.89 0.12
CA THR A 140 10.53 -11.14 1.55
C THR A 140 11.47 -12.24 2.09
N ALA A 141 11.99 -13.10 1.22
CA ALA A 141 12.96 -14.13 1.56
C ALA A 141 14.38 -13.59 1.66
N SER A 142 14.67 -12.40 1.12
CA SER A 142 16.00 -11.79 1.18
C SER A 142 16.15 -10.90 2.42
N PRO A 143 16.96 -11.27 3.42
CA PRO A 143 17.17 -10.47 4.63
C PRO A 143 17.78 -9.10 4.33
N GLU A 144 18.62 -8.99 3.29
CA GLU A 144 19.22 -7.73 2.86
C GLU A 144 18.18 -6.71 2.44
N HIS A 145 17.21 -7.13 1.62
CA HIS A 145 16.14 -6.25 1.14
C HIS A 145 15.18 -5.85 2.27
N VAL A 146 14.92 -6.76 3.22
CA VAL A 146 14.10 -6.47 4.39
C VAL A 146 14.79 -5.45 5.31
N ARG A 147 16.10 -5.59 5.54
CA ARG A 147 16.90 -4.60 6.27
C ARG A 147 17.01 -3.26 5.52
N LYS A 148 17.25 -3.30 4.20
CA LYS A 148 17.29 -2.09 3.35
C LYS A 148 15.98 -1.29 3.40
N ARG A 149 14.86 -1.97 3.55
CA ARG A 149 13.57 -1.32 3.74
C ARG A 149 13.43 -0.62 5.10
N GLY A 150 14.28 -0.96 6.08
CA GLY A 150 14.32 -0.37 7.42
C GLY A 150 13.64 -1.20 8.50
N HIS A 151 13.38 -2.48 8.25
CA HIS A 151 12.95 -3.41 9.30
C HIS A 151 14.13 -3.81 10.18
N ARG A 152 13.89 -3.91 11.48
CA ARG A 152 14.87 -4.39 12.46
C ARG A 152 14.68 -5.89 12.65
N ILE A 153 15.64 -6.66 12.17
CA ILE A 153 15.63 -8.11 12.26
C ILE A 153 16.86 -8.52 13.05
N PRO A 154 16.73 -9.34 14.10
CA PRO A 154 17.87 -9.88 14.83
C PRO A 154 18.74 -10.74 13.91
N ASP A 155 20.05 -10.77 14.20
CA ASP A 155 20.97 -11.61 13.46
C ASP A 155 20.68 -13.09 13.75
N GLY A 156 20.62 -13.89 12.67
CA GLY A 156 20.29 -15.32 12.76
C GLY A 156 18.80 -15.68 12.60
N LEU A 157 17.92 -14.70 12.50
CA LEU A 157 16.51 -14.98 12.17
C LEU A 157 16.35 -15.19 10.66
N SER A 158 15.82 -16.35 10.26
CA SER A 158 15.53 -16.66 8.88
C SER A 158 14.33 -15.86 8.35
N THR A 159 14.43 -15.40 7.12
CA THR A 159 13.32 -14.75 6.41
C THR A 159 12.93 -15.58 5.17
N PRO A 160 11.61 -15.72 4.88
CA PRO A 160 10.47 -15.26 5.65
C PRO A 160 10.30 -16.05 6.95
N ILE A 161 9.61 -15.47 7.95
CA ILE A 161 9.34 -16.15 9.22
C ILE A 161 8.15 -17.08 9.00
N VAL A 162 8.27 -18.34 9.42
CA VAL A 162 7.18 -19.33 9.33
C VAL A 162 6.78 -19.73 10.73
N VAL A 163 5.48 -19.81 10.98
CA VAL A 163 4.88 -20.07 12.30
C VAL A 163 3.80 -21.14 12.21
N GLU A 164 3.55 -21.82 13.31
CA GLU A 164 2.47 -22.79 13.44
C GLU A 164 1.08 -22.17 13.17
N ASP A 165 0.15 -22.98 12.73
CA ASP A 165 -1.23 -22.56 12.43
C ASP A 165 -2.02 -22.11 13.66
N ARG A 166 -1.56 -22.46 14.88
CA ARG A 166 -2.14 -21.97 16.14
C ARG A 166 -2.18 -20.45 16.25
N LEU A 167 -1.34 -19.72 15.50
CA LEU A 167 -1.39 -18.26 15.44
C LEU A 167 -2.75 -17.75 14.96
N GLU A 168 -3.43 -18.46 14.06
CA GLU A 168 -4.71 -18.06 13.48
C GLU A 168 -5.84 -17.95 14.52
N SER A 169 -5.76 -18.76 15.59
CA SER A 169 -6.76 -18.81 16.67
C SER A 169 -6.52 -17.82 17.82
N VAL A 170 -5.45 -17.03 17.77
CA VAL A 170 -5.12 -16.05 18.81
C VAL A 170 -6.09 -14.88 18.76
N ARG A 171 -6.73 -14.57 19.90
CA ARG A 171 -7.76 -13.50 20.01
C ARG A 171 -7.35 -12.29 20.84
N ARG A 172 -6.23 -12.37 21.57
CA ARG A 172 -5.78 -11.30 22.46
C ARG A 172 -4.56 -10.59 21.92
N THR A 173 -4.56 -9.26 21.90
CA THR A 173 -3.40 -8.44 21.51
C THR A 173 -2.16 -8.73 22.34
N LYS A 174 -2.32 -9.02 23.63
CA LYS A 174 -1.21 -9.35 24.52
C LYS A 174 -0.44 -10.57 24.03
N ASP A 175 -1.15 -11.59 23.56
CA ASP A 175 -0.55 -12.86 23.11
C ASP A 175 0.19 -12.67 21.79
N VAL A 176 -0.36 -11.84 20.87
CA VAL A 176 0.32 -11.46 19.62
C VAL A 176 1.62 -10.72 19.90
N VAL A 177 1.60 -9.75 20.83
CA VAL A 177 2.80 -8.99 21.19
C VAL A 177 3.83 -9.88 21.90
N ALA A 178 3.39 -10.76 22.79
CA ALA A 178 4.26 -11.71 23.48
C ALA A 178 4.95 -12.65 22.48
N PHE A 179 4.19 -13.21 21.55
CA PHE A 179 4.71 -14.04 20.46
C PHE A 179 5.77 -13.32 19.60
N LEU A 180 5.49 -12.09 19.14
CA LEU A 180 6.44 -11.35 18.33
C LEU A 180 7.72 -11.00 19.09
N ARG A 181 7.63 -10.73 20.39
CA ARG A 181 8.79 -10.54 21.25
C ARG A 181 9.58 -11.83 21.45
N ALA A 182 8.91 -12.97 21.61
CA ALA A 182 9.55 -14.27 21.76
C ALA A 182 10.39 -14.65 20.53
N ILE A 183 9.94 -14.30 19.33
CA ILE A 183 10.73 -14.49 18.08
C ILE A 183 11.90 -13.49 17.95
N GLY A 184 11.96 -12.48 18.82
CA GLY A 184 13.02 -11.46 18.78
C GLY A 184 12.65 -10.19 18.00
N LEU A 185 11.37 -9.97 17.66
CA LEU A 185 10.90 -8.78 16.95
C LEU A 185 10.54 -7.62 17.90
N GLY A 186 11.09 -7.57 19.12
CA GLY A 186 10.84 -6.51 20.09
C GLY A 186 11.24 -5.13 19.57
N GLU A 187 12.44 -4.99 19.03
CA GLU A 187 12.93 -3.73 18.44
C GLU A 187 12.11 -3.27 17.24
N GLU A 188 11.57 -4.21 16.47
CA GLU A 188 10.68 -3.90 15.36
C GLU A 188 9.34 -3.34 15.83
N LEU A 189 8.79 -3.87 16.92
CA LEU A 189 7.59 -3.34 17.56
C LEU A 189 7.81 -1.93 18.11
N GLU A 190 8.95 -1.67 18.75
CA GLU A 190 9.33 -0.34 19.20
C GLU A 190 9.43 0.64 18.04
N ARG A 191 10.13 0.26 16.96
CA ARG A 191 10.22 1.07 15.74
C ARG A 191 8.85 1.44 15.16
N THR A 192 7.89 0.52 15.19
CA THR A 192 6.55 0.75 14.64
C THR A 192 5.63 1.55 15.58
N SER A 193 5.88 1.53 16.88
CA SER A 193 5.14 2.33 17.86
C SER A 193 5.41 3.83 17.73
N GLU A 194 6.60 4.20 17.24
CA GLU A 194 6.96 5.60 17.01
C GLU A 194 6.13 6.25 15.91
N THR A 195 5.36 7.26 16.24
CA THR A 195 4.56 8.03 15.29
C THR A 195 5.18 9.39 15.04
N GLY A 196 5.33 9.76 13.78
CA GLY A 196 5.81 11.08 13.37
C GLY A 196 4.67 12.01 12.96
N ILE A 197 4.85 13.33 13.17
CA ILE A 197 3.90 14.31 12.64
C ILE A 197 4.10 14.42 11.12
N ARG A 198 3.02 14.32 10.37
CA ARG A 198 3.03 14.41 8.90
C ARG A 198 3.41 15.82 8.45
N ALA A 199 4.31 15.92 7.48
CA ALA A 199 4.62 17.17 6.81
C ALA A 199 3.47 17.65 5.90
N GLY A 200 3.40 18.93 5.63
CA GLY A 200 2.46 19.53 4.70
C GLY A 200 1.02 19.67 5.22
N LYS A 201 0.10 19.97 4.31
CA LYS A 201 -1.31 20.30 4.61
C LYS A 201 -2.16 19.08 5.06
N GLY A 202 -1.66 17.84 4.91
CA GLY A 202 -2.36 16.62 5.31
C GLY A 202 -2.71 16.58 6.80
N LYS A 203 -1.86 17.18 7.67
CA LYS A 203 -2.12 17.28 9.12
C LYS A 203 -3.37 18.11 9.47
N ARG A 204 -3.69 19.16 8.68
CA ARG A 204 -4.92 19.96 8.85
C ARG A 204 -6.17 19.25 8.32
N ARG A 205 -6.00 18.17 7.52
CA ARG A 205 -7.09 17.40 6.90
C ARG A 205 -7.36 16.09 7.62
N GLY A 206 -7.15 16.03 8.94
CA GLY A 206 -7.40 14.84 9.76
C GLY A 206 -6.32 13.74 9.69
N ARG A 207 -5.21 13.97 8.97
CA ARG A 207 -4.12 12.99 8.83
C ARG A 207 -2.84 13.49 9.51
N ARG A 208 -2.93 13.82 10.79
CA ARG A 208 -1.84 14.44 11.56
C ARG A 208 -0.63 13.54 11.69
N TYR A 209 -0.84 12.26 11.95
CA TYR A 209 0.24 11.31 12.22
C TYR A 209 0.60 10.46 11.00
N LYS A 210 1.86 10.08 10.91
CA LYS A 210 2.39 9.11 9.96
C LYS A 210 2.96 7.94 10.75
N GLN A 211 2.42 6.75 10.53
CA GLN A 211 2.85 5.51 11.15
C GLN A 211 3.78 4.74 10.22
N ARG A 212 4.76 4.08 10.79
CA ARG A 212 5.66 3.18 10.07
C ARG A 212 4.96 1.86 9.81
N LYS A 213 5.21 1.25 8.65
CA LYS A 213 4.75 -0.11 8.35
C LYS A 213 5.67 -1.12 9.00
N GLY A 214 5.10 -2.04 9.73
CA GLY A 214 5.74 -3.14 10.42
C GLY A 214 5.50 -4.49 9.75
N PRO A 215 5.63 -5.59 10.50
CA PRO A 215 5.44 -6.93 10.00
C PRO A 215 4.07 -7.14 9.37
N LEU A 216 4.01 -8.01 8.38
CA LEU A 216 2.78 -8.49 7.76
C LEU A 216 2.54 -9.91 8.23
N LEU A 217 1.39 -10.18 8.81
CA LEU A 217 0.94 -11.53 9.16
C LEU A 217 0.09 -12.08 8.00
N VAL A 218 0.48 -13.21 7.45
CA VAL A 218 -0.25 -13.88 6.37
C VAL A 218 -0.78 -15.19 6.90
N VAL A 219 -2.10 -15.32 6.92
CA VAL A 219 -2.83 -16.45 7.50
C VAL A 219 -3.71 -17.10 6.45
N ALA A 220 -4.00 -18.40 6.60
CA ALA A 220 -4.93 -19.09 5.71
C ALA A 220 -6.38 -18.77 6.09
N LYS A 221 -6.68 -18.80 7.39
CA LYS A 221 -8.00 -18.50 7.93
C LYS A 221 -7.89 -17.45 9.03
N ASP A 222 -8.92 -16.64 9.15
CA ASP A 222 -9.03 -15.67 10.25
C ASP A 222 -10.00 -16.22 11.31
N GLU A 223 -9.44 -16.71 12.41
CA GLU A 223 -10.20 -17.23 13.55
C GLU A 223 -10.17 -16.25 14.74
N GLY A 224 -9.80 -14.98 14.49
CA GLY A 224 -9.74 -13.89 15.45
C GLY A 224 -8.41 -13.14 15.49
N ILE A 225 -7.39 -13.57 14.75
CA ILE A 225 -6.07 -12.91 14.70
C ILE A 225 -6.15 -11.50 14.13
N SER A 226 -7.07 -11.23 13.21
CA SER A 226 -7.26 -9.91 12.62
C SER A 226 -7.65 -8.88 13.69
N GLU A 227 -8.59 -9.22 14.57
CA GLU A 227 -8.98 -8.36 15.68
C GLU A 227 -7.86 -8.22 16.71
N ALA A 228 -7.20 -9.32 17.05
CA ALA A 228 -6.11 -9.35 18.00
C ALA A 228 -4.92 -8.47 17.60
N ALA A 229 -4.58 -8.45 16.32
CA ALA A 229 -3.44 -7.70 15.78
C ALA A 229 -3.78 -6.26 15.37
N SER A 230 -5.06 -5.93 15.16
CA SER A 230 -5.49 -4.63 14.62
C SER A 230 -5.04 -3.42 15.43
N ASN A 231 -4.94 -3.57 16.77
CA ASN A 231 -4.50 -2.51 17.67
C ASN A 231 -2.97 -2.41 17.80
N VAL A 232 -2.21 -3.35 17.24
CA VAL A 232 -0.74 -3.30 17.31
C VAL A 232 -0.21 -2.38 16.20
N PRO A 233 0.54 -1.32 16.55
CA PRO A 233 0.99 -0.34 15.57
C PRO A 233 1.82 -0.94 14.44
N GLY A 234 1.41 -0.69 13.19
CA GLY A 234 2.16 -1.06 12.00
C GLY A 234 2.00 -2.50 11.53
N ILE A 235 1.34 -3.36 12.28
CA ILE A 235 1.03 -4.74 11.87
C ILE A 235 -0.21 -4.72 10.98
N ASP A 236 -0.16 -5.46 9.89
CA ASP A 236 -1.31 -5.74 9.05
C ASP A 236 -1.49 -7.28 9.00
N VAL A 237 -2.73 -7.75 9.04
CA VAL A 237 -3.09 -9.16 8.86
C VAL A 237 -3.80 -9.33 7.53
N VAL A 238 -3.43 -10.33 6.76
CA VAL A 238 -3.99 -10.57 5.44
C VAL A 238 -4.16 -12.06 5.20
N LEU A 239 -5.30 -12.43 4.62
CA LEU A 239 -5.52 -13.81 4.17
C LEU A 239 -4.65 -14.14 2.95
N ALA A 240 -4.12 -15.35 2.88
CA ALA A 240 -3.28 -15.81 1.77
C ALA A 240 -3.95 -15.65 0.41
N LYS A 241 -5.27 -15.85 0.34
CA LYS A 241 -6.07 -15.64 -0.89
C LYS A 241 -6.12 -14.20 -1.36
N ASP A 242 -6.10 -13.23 -0.43
CA ASP A 242 -6.23 -11.78 -0.71
C ASP A 242 -4.88 -11.07 -0.76
N LEU A 243 -3.78 -11.80 -0.59
CA LEU A 243 -2.44 -11.26 -0.61
C LEU A 243 -2.15 -10.57 -1.94
N SER A 244 -1.69 -9.32 -1.88
CA SER A 244 -1.37 -8.50 -3.04
C SER A 244 -0.07 -7.73 -2.87
N VAL A 245 0.42 -7.16 -3.96
CA VAL A 245 1.61 -6.31 -3.97
C VAL A 245 1.47 -5.12 -3.01
N LEU A 246 0.24 -4.59 -2.78
CA LEU A 246 0.02 -3.49 -1.84
C LEU A 246 0.41 -3.85 -0.40
N HIS A 247 0.20 -5.11 -0.01
CA HIS A 247 0.52 -5.61 1.32
C HIS A 247 2.01 -5.92 1.48
N LEU A 248 2.62 -6.56 0.45
CA LEU A 248 4.04 -6.97 0.45
C LEU A 248 5.01 -5.81 0.21
N ALA A 249 4.59 -4.84 -0.61
CA ALA A 249 5.42 -3.72 -1.03
C ALA A 249 4.71 -2.37 -0.82
N PRO A 250 4.33 -1.98 0.42
CA PRO A 250 3.69 -0.70 0.67
C PRO A 250 4.59 0.46 0.20
N GLY A 251 4.02 1.37 -0.61
CA GLY A 251 4.77 2.46 -1.23
C GLY A 251 5.53 2.08 -2.50
N GLY A 252 5.39 0.83 -2.99
CA GLY A 252 6.11 0.32 -4.17
C GLY A 252 7.55 -0.13 -3.87
N HIS A 253 7.92 -0.19 -2.61
CA HIS A 253 9.22 -0.70 -2.15
C HIS A 253 9.05 -2.11 -1.59
N PRO A 254 9.59 -3.15 -2.24
CA PRO A 254 9.49 -4.54 -1.78
C PRO A 254 10.37 -4.81 -0.55
N GLY A 255 10.25 -6.02 0.01
CA GLY A 255 11.04 -6.45 1.16
C GLY A 255 10.37 -6.13 2.51
N ARG A 256 9.04 -6.17 2.61
CA ARG A 256 8.35 -6.10 3.89
C ARG A 256 8.61 -7.36 4.71
N LEU A 257 8.91 -7.20 6.00
CA LEU A 257 9.01 -8.33 6.91
C LEU A 257 7.65 -9.06 6.98
N THR A 258 7.66 -10.36 6.70
CA THR A 258 6.45 -11.18 6.63
C THR A 258 6.55 -12.41 7.52
N VAL A 259 5.44 -12.71 8.18
CA VAL A 259 5.24 -13.90 8.99
C VAL A 259 4.13 -14.71 8.33
N PHE A 260 4.40 -15.96 8.00
CA PHE A 260 3.44 -16.86 7.36
C PHE A 260 3.06 -17.99 8.32
N THR A 261 1.79 -18.40 8.31
CA THR A 261 1.39 -19.69 8.88
C THR A 261 1.70 -20.82 7.89
N VAL A 262 1.89 -22.04 8.38
CA VAL A 262 2.18 -23.19 7.50
C VAL A 262 1.03 -23.42 6.53
N SER A 263 -0.21 -23.28 6.98
CA SER A 263 -1.41 -23.40 6.13
C SER A 263 -1.49 -22.28 5.09
N ALA A 264 -1.06 -21.05 5.41
CA ALA A 264 -1.00 -19.96 4.44
C ALA A 264 0.01 -20.23 3.30
N LEU A 265 1.15 -20.86 3.60
CA LEU A 265 2.10 -21.26 2.55
C LEU A 265 1.48 -22.27 1.58
N LYS A 266 0.76 -23.28 2.10
CA LYS A 266 0.05 -24.26 1.28
C LYS A 266 -1.04 -23.62 0.41
N GLU A 267 -1.74 -22.61 0.94
CA GLU A 267 -2.76 -21.87 0.18
C GLU A 267 -2.13 -21.02 -0.94
N LEU A 268 -0.99 -20.37 -0.67
CA LEU A 268 -0.23 -19.64 -1.69
C LEU A 268 0.31 -20.57 -2.78
N GLU A 269 0.74 -21.77 -2.41
CA GLU A 269 1.18 -22.79 -3.37
C GLU A 269 0.03 -23.25 -4.28
N ARG A 270 -1.16 -23.45 -3.74
CA ARG A 270 -2.37 -23.70 -4.54
C ARG A 270 -2.70 -22.55 -5.48
N ARG A 271 -2.50 -21.31 -5.02
CA ARG A 271 -2.82 -20.10 -5.80
C ARG A 271 -1.87 -19.88 -6.97
N PHE A 272 -0.57 -20.10 -6.78
CA PHE A 272 0.47 -19.84 -7.80
C PHE A 272 0.93 -21.08 -8.56
N GLY A 273 0.44 -22.23 -8.20
CA GLY A 273 0.81 -23.53 -8.74
C GLY A 273 2.01 -24.14 -8.03
N ALA A 274 2.01 -25.46 -7.95
CA ALA A 274 3.18 -26.21 -7.54
C ALA A 274 4.29 -26.07 -8.59
N ALA A 275 5.54 -26.28 -8.18
CA ALA A 275 6.74 -26.18 -9.03
C ALA A 275 6.70 -27.11 -10.23
#